data_7ee0ae3dc4d32df53837aea89faec44b
#
_entry.id   7ee0ae3dc4d32df53837aea89faec44b
#
_cell.length_a   1.000
_cell.length_b   1.000
_cell.length_c   1.000
_cell.angle_alpha   90.00
_cell.angle_beta   90.00
_cell.angle_gamma   90.00
#
_symmetry.space_group_name_H-M   'P 1'
#
loop_
_entity.id
_entity.type
_entity.pdbx_description
1 polymer ?
#
loop_
_entity_poly.entity_id
_entity_poly.type
_entity_poly.pdbx_seq_one_letter_code
_entity_poly.pdbx_strand_id
1 'polypeptide(L)'
;MHTSNITFGKTGSQIKVIPVDEVSLEARAASLATRSIKTNSKRAALHLSIRCMDLTTLEGADTPEKVASLCQKAKRPDPSNHDVPSVAAVCIYPEMVHYAVKATEGTNVKVASVAGAFPSGLSTIEARIADIADAVKRGADEIDIVLNRSAFLAGDEQRAFEEIVASKDACGEAHLKVILEVGELGSYDKIRQASMLAMTAGADFIKTSTGKIPQASSLPRVLCMAEAVRDFAYQTNISVGIKAAGGIRTAKQAWHYLVVIGETLGTEWLNPEMFRIGASGLLNDVLLQ
;
A
#
# COMPACT_ATOMS: atom_id res chain seq x y z
N MET A 1 -25.92 -5.53 17.00
CA MET A 1 -24.78 -5.34 16.08
C MET A 1 -24.95 -6.34 14.94
N HIS A 2 -25.24 -5.88 13.73
CA HIS A 2 -25.32 -6.77 12.56
C HIS A 2 -23.89 -7.06 12.09
N THR A 3 -23.38 -8.25 12.40
CA THR A 3 -22.17 -8.76 11.77
C THR A 3 -22.53 -9.26 10.40
N SER A 4 -21.91 -8.75 9.34
CA SER A 4 -22.02 -9.34 8.01
C SER A 4 -20.96 -10.43 7.87
N ASN A 5 -21.39 -11.62 7.46
CA ASN A 5 -20.46 -12.65 7.02
C ASN A 5 -20.25 -12.47 5.51
N ILE A 6 -19.04 -12.21 5.10
CA ILE A 6 -18.68 -12.19 3.69
C ILE A 6 -18.22 -13.60 3.33
N THR A 7 -18.93 -14.26 2.44
CA THR A 7 -18.55 -15.58 1.92
C THR A 7 -17.98 -15.38 0.54
N PHE A 8 -16.66 -15.46 0.42
CA PHE A 8 -15.97 -15.42 -0.87
C PHE A 8 -15.20 -16.72 -1.10
N GLY A 9 -15.08 -17.10 -2.38
CA GLY A 9 -14.24 -18.18 -2.86
C GLY A 9 -14.93 -19.53 -3.00
N LYS A 10 -14.28 -20.41 -3.78
CA LYS A 10 -14.74 -21.77 -4.09
C LYS A 10 -14.80 -22.71 -2.86
N THR A 11 -14.17 -22.34 -1.76
CA THR A 11 -14.06 -23.14 -0.54
C THR A 11 -15.10 -22.78 0.53
N GLY A 12 -15.93 -21.75 0.31
CA GLY A 12 -16.97 -21.35 1.26
C GLY A 12 -16.47 -20.87 2.62
N SER A 13 -15.20 -20.46 2.73
CA SER A 13 -14.67 -19.88 3.97
C SER A 13 -15.40 -18.59 4.29
N GLN A 14 -16.09 -18.56 5.43
CA GLN A 14 -16.78 -17.37 5.91
C GLN A 14 -15.81 -16.51 6.71
N ILE A 15 -15.51 -15.30 6.20
CA ILE A 15 -14.76 -14.29 6.93
C ILE A 15 -15.76 -13.34 7.60
N LYS A 16 -15.62 -13.20 8.90
CA LYS A 16 -16.49 -12.32 9.68
C LYS A 16 -16.00 -10.88 9.59
N VAL A 17 -16.84 -9.98 9.11
CA VAL A 17 -16.59 -8.53 9.11
C VAL A 17 -17.39 -7.88 10.24
N ILE A 18 -16.69 -7.25 11.16
CA ILE A 18 -17.29 -6.55 12.30
C ILE A 18 -17.52 -5.09 11.90
N PRO A 19 -18.71 -4.51 12.13
CA PRO A 19 -18.95 -3.09 11.88
C PRO A 19 -17.99 -2.19 12.65
N VAL A 20 -17.69 -1.04 12.09
CA VAL A 20 -16.77 -0.06 12.68
C VAL A 20 -17.54 0.91 13.58
N ASP A 21 -17.10 1.04 14.83
CA ASP A 21 -17.49 2.16 15.68
C ASP A 21 -16.67 3.39 15.25
N GLU A 22 -17.27 4.22 14.42
CA GLU A 22 -16.64 5.39 13.81
C GLU A 22 -16.14 6.37 14.86
N VAL A 23 -16.95 6.65 15.90
CA VAL A 23 -16.60 7.58 17.00
C VAL A 23 -15.38 7.07 17.77
N SER A 24 -15.36 5.79 18.14
CA SER A 24 -14.24 5.17 18.82
C SER A 24 -12.98 5.11 17.94
N LEU A 25 -13.13 4.80 16.65
CA LEU A 25 -12.02 4.77 15.70
C LEU A 25 -11.33 6.14 15.56
N GLU A 26 -12.12 7.20 15.37
CA GLU A 26 -11.61 8.58 15.27
C GLU A 26 -10.93 9.03 16.56
N ALA A 27 -11.54 8.75 17.72
CA ALA A 27 -10.97 9.09 19.03
C ALA A 27 -9.63 8.37 19.27
N ARG A 28 -9.52 7.08 18.87
CA ARG A 28 -8.27 6.33 19.00
C ARG A 28 -7.20 6.83 18.04
N ALA A 29 -7.55 7.12 16.80
CA ALA A 29 -6.61 7.69 15.84
C ALA A 29 -6.07 9.05 16.32
N ALA A 30 -6.94 9.92 16.87
CA ALA A 30 -6.54 11.19 17.47
C ALA A 30 -5.60 10.97 18.68
N SER A 31 -5.89 10.00 19.56
CA SER A 31 -5.01 9.66 20.69
C SER A 31 -3.63 9.16 20.22
N LEU A 32 -3.57 8.29 19.21
CA LEU A 32 -2.31 7.82 18.64
C LEU A 32 -1.48 8.96 18.02
N ALA A 33 -2.13 9.96 17.42
CA ALA A 33 -1.48 11.16 16.87
C ALA A 33 -0.82 12.05 17.93
N THR A 34 -1.13 11.88 19.23
CA THR A 34 -0.46 12.63 20.30
C THR A 34 0.89 12.04 20.72
N ARG A 35 1.22 10.83 20.27
CA ARG A 35 2.50 10.19 20.60
C ARG A 35 3.66 11.02 20.09
N SER A 36 4.64 11.26 20.96
CA SER A 36 5.88 11.97 20.64
C SER A 36 7.08 11.04 20.78
N ILE A 37 8.04 11.20 19.88
CA ILE A 37 9.31 10.47 19.93
C ILE A 37 10.46 11.45 20.12
N LYS A 38 11.48 11.04 20.88
CA LYS A 38 12.62 11.91 21.22
C LYS A 38 13.94 11.18 20.92
N THR A 39 14.96 11.97 20.60
CA THR A 39 16.37 11.56 20.50
C THR A 39 16.57 10.25 19.70
N ASN A 40 17.05 9.18 20.30
CA ASN A 40 17.38 7.91 19.63
C ASN A 40 16.15 7.25 18.96
N SER A 41 14.98 7.32 19.62
CA SER A 41 13.73 6.81 19.03
C SER A 41 13.33 7.63 17.79
N LYS A 42 13.60 8.94 17.76
CA LYS A 42 13.34 9.77 16.58
C LYS A 42 14.20 9.30 15.41
N ARG A 43 15.53 9.15 15.60
CA ARG A 43 16.44 8.68 14.55
C ARG A 43 16.03 7.31 14.02
N ALA A 44 15.72 6.36 14.91
CA ALA A 44 15.27 5.02 14.52
C ALA A 44 13.98 5.07 13.69
N ALA A 45 13.00 5.90 14.09
CA ALA A 45 11.74 6.06 13.36
C ALA A 45 11.95 6.75 12.01
N LEU A 46 12.85 7.71 11.88
CA LEU A 46 13.21 8.34 10.60
C LEU A 46 13.84 7.32 9.65
N HIS A 47 14.82 6.53 10.12
CA HIS A 47 15.44 5.46 9.33
C HIS A 47 14.42 4.38 8.92
N LEU A 48 13.53 3.99 9.84
CA LEU A 48 12.47 3.05 9.53
C LEU A 48 11.49 3.62 8.50
N SER A 49 11.13 4.90 8.63
CA SER A 49 10.29 5.58 7.63
C SER A 49 10.93 5.52 6.23
N ILE A 50 12.24 5.79 6.13
CA ILE A 50 12.97 5.70 4.85
C ILE A 50 12.95 4.26 4.32
N ARG A 51 13.29 3.27 5.15
CA ARG A 51 13.26 1.85 4.74
C ARG A 51 11.90 1.37 4.26
N CYS A 52 10.82 1.95 4.77
CA CYS A 52 9.45 1.61 4.36
C CYS A 52 8.92 2.47 3.20
N MET A 53 9.72 3.35 2.59
CA MET A 53 9.23 4.17 1.48
C MET A 53 9.23 3.42 0.16
N ASP A 54 8.13 3.60 -0.61
CA ASP A 54 8.10 3.38 -2.04
C ASP A 54 8.22 4.74 -2.73
N LEU A 55 9.41 5.08 -3.25
CA LEU A 55 9.61 6.32 -4.00
C LEU A 55 8.85 6.25 -5.32
N THR A 56 7.92 7.18 -5.50
CA THR A 56 6.90 7.09 -6.54
C THR A 56 7.02 8.24 -7.53
N THR A 57 7.03 7.92 -8.83
CA THR A 57 6.73 8.84 -9.91
C THR A 57 5.74 8.18 -10.88
N LEU A 58 4.60 8.82 -11.11
CA LEU A 58 3.49 8.31 -11.91
C LEU A 58 2.93 9.45 -12.76
N GLU A 59 3.81 10.07 -13.56
CA GLU A 59 3.47 11.18 -14.42
C GLU A 59 3.60 10.75 -15.90
N GLY A 60 2.71 11.24 -16.76
CA GLY A 60 2.77 10.95 -18.18
C GLY A 60 4.02 11.50 -18.89
N ALA A 61 4.77 12.37 -18.20
CA ALA A 61 6.03 12.95 -18.68
C ALA A 61 7.27 12.29 -18.04
N ASP A 62 7.12 11.12 -17.40
CA ASP A 62 8.27 10.40 -16.86
C ASP A 62 9.15 9.87 -17.99
N THR A 63 10.46 10.11 -17.86
CA THR A 63 11.48 9.63 -18.83
C THR A 63 12.38 8.59 -18.18
N PRO A 64 13.10 7.79 -18.98
CA PRO A 64 14.10 6.84 -18.46
C PRO A 64 15.13 7.49 -17.54
N GLU A 65 15.59 8.70 -17.86
CA GLU A 65 16.57 9.44 -17.07
C GLU A 65 16.00 9.89 -15.74
N LYS A 66 14.73 10.32 -15.70
CA LYS A 66 14.02 10.68 -14.47
C LYS A 66 13.87 9.46 -13.57
N VAL A 67 13.51 8.31 -14.14
CA VAL A 67 13.39 7.05 -13.41
C VAL A 67 14.76 6.58 -12.90
N ALA A 68 15.81 6.66 -13.71
CA ALA A 68 17.17 6.33 -13.28
C ALA A 68 17.63 7.22 -12.12
N SER A 69 17.34 8.53 -12.17
CA SER A 69 17.62 9.47 -11.06
C SER A 69 16.85 9.11 -9.79
N LEU A 70 15.57 8.73 -9.92
CA LEU A 70 14.76 8.25 -8.80
C LEU A 70 15.37 6.98 -8.18
N CYS A 71 15.84 6.03 -9.00
CA CYS A 71 16.49 4.81 -8.54
C CYS A 71 17.81 5.11 -7.81
N GLN A 72 18.64 6.06 -8.30
CA GLN A 72 19.84 6.48 -7.59
C GLN A 72 19.51 7.04 -6.20
N LYS A 73 18.49 7.90 -6.11
CA LYS A 73 18.00 8.43 -4.85
C LYS A 73 17.42 7.33 -3.94
N ALA A 74 16.74 6.34 -4.49
CA ALA A 74 16.21 5.19 -3.76
C ALA A 74 17.31 4.35 -3.12
N LYS A 75 18.38 4.07 -3.85
CA LYS A 75 19.54 3.29 -3.37
C LYS A 75 20.34 4.04 -2.31
N ARG A 76 20.50 5.34 -2.46
CA ARG A 76 21.35 6.19 -1.61
C ARG A 76 20.69 7.54 -1.38
N PRO A 77 19.74 7.60 -0.44
CA PRO A 77 18.96 8.81 -0.19
C PRO A 77 19.80 10.03 0.22
N ASP A 78 20.86 9.80 1.01
CA ASP A 78 21.87 10.80 1.37
C ASP A 78 23.26 10.31 0.95
N PRO A 79 23.86 10.86 -0.13
CA PRO A 79 25.20 10.50 -0.56
C PRO A 79 26.32 10.86 0.45
N SER A 80 26.08 11.81 1.33
CA SER A 80 27.05 12.25 2.34
C SER A 80 27.02 11.44 3.63
N ASN A 81 25.92 10.71 3.89
CA ASN A 81 25.72 9.95 5.12
C ASN A 81 25.37 8.48 4.83
N HIS A 82 26.34 7.60 5.03
CA HIS A 82 26.18 6.15 4.77
C HIS A 82 25.28 5.42 5.78
N ASP A 83 24.96 6.04 6.93
CA ASP A 83 24.05 5.48 7.93
C ASP A 83 22.57 5.56 7.47
N VAL A 84 22.26 6.43 6.50
CA VAL A 84 20.92 6.56 5.95
C VAL A 84 20.61 5.35 5.07
N PRO A 85 19.58 4.56 5.39
CA PRO A 85 19.26 3.35 4.65
C PRO A 85 18.67 3.66 3.26
N SER A 86 18.73 2.66 2.35
CA SER A 86 17.96 2.69 1.12
C SER A 86 16.45 2.62 1.42
N VAL A 87 15.63 3.02 0.46
CA VAL A 87 14.18 2.83 0.52
C VAL A 87 13.79 1.39 0.16
N ALA A 88 12.52 1.01 0.40
CA ALA A 88 12.00 -0.32 0.06
C ALA A 88 11.90 -0.54 -1.45
N ALA A 89 11.29 0.41 -2.15
CA ALA A 89 10.97 0.25 -3.57
C ALA A 89 10.96 1.60 -4.32
N VAL A 90 11.02 1.49 -5.65
CA VAL A 90 10.54 2.53 -6.55
C VAL A 90 9.21 2.11 -7.14
N CYS A 91 8.26 3.04 -7.33
CA CYS A 91 6.94 2.75 -7.88
C CYS A 91 6.69 3.62 -9.11
N ILE A 92 6.45 2.96 -10.27
CA ILE A 92 6.47 3.57 -11.60
C ILE A 92 5.41 2.97 -12.51
N TYR A 93 5.25 3.49 -13.73
CA TYR A 93 4.42 2.89 -14.77
C TYR A 93 5.11 1.68 -15.45
N PRO A 94 4.35 0.73 -16.05
CA PRO A 94 4.87 -0.49 -16.67
C PRO A 94 5.95 -0.23 -17.72
N GLU A 95 5.80 0.81 -18.54
CA GLU A 95 6.76 1.19 -19.57
C GLU A 95 8.17 1.47 -19.01
N MET A 96 8.24 1.95 -17.75
CA MET A 96 9.50 2.32 -17.10
C MET A 96 10.17 1.18 -16.33
N VAL A 97 9.51 0.03 -16.18
CA VAL A 97 9.97 -1.08 -15.31
C VAL A 97 11.38 -1.54 -15.69
N HIS A 98 11.64 -1.84 -16.96
CA HIS A 98 12.95 -2.36 -17.36
C HIS A 98 14.12 -1.37 -17.12
N TYR A 99 13.85 -0.06 -17.17
CA TYR A 99 14.86 0.96 -16.83
C TYR A 99 15.15 0.97 -15.32
N ALA A 100 14.10 0.82 -14.50
CA ALA A 100 14.27 0.75 -13.05
C ALA A 100 14.98 -0.55 -12.62
N VAL A 101 14.61 -1.70 -13.18
CA VAL A 101 15.28 -2.99 -12.94
C VAL A 101 16.78 -2.88 -13.20
N LYS A 102 17.17 -2.35 -14.36
CA LYS A 102 18.57 -2.12 -14.69
C LYS A 102 19.26 -1.15 -13.71
N ALA A 103 18.55 -0.09 -13.28
CA ALA A 103 19.09 0.93 -12.41
C ALA A 103 19.21 0.48 -10.94
N THR A 104 18.42 -0.51 -10.50
CA THR A 104 18.44 -1.06 -9.13
C THR A 104 19.18 -2.40 -9.02
N GLU A 105 19.73 -2.89 -10.11
CA GLU A 105 20.51 -4.15 -10.16
C GLU A 105 21.58 -4.21 -9.05
N GLY A 106 21.70 -5.36 -8.39
CA GLY A 106 22.66 -5.58 -7.30
C GLY A 106 22.31 -4.88 -5.98
N THR A 107 21.08 -4.39 -5.81
CA THR A 107 20.59 -3.77 -4.57
C THR A 107 19.34 -4.48 -4.05
N ASN A 108 18.90 -4.12 -2.84
CA ASN A 108 17.65 -4.62 -2.24
C ASN A 108 16.43 -3.75 -2.57
N VAL A 109 16.57 -2.70 -3.38
CA VAL A 109 15.46 -1.82 -3.75
C VAL A 109 14.58 -2.56 -4.77
N LYS A 110 13.32 -2.79 -4.39
CA LYS A 110 12.33 -3.45 -5.24
C LYS A 110 11.82 -2.53 -6.34
N VAL A 111 11.37 -3.11 -7.44
CA VAL A 111 10.68 -2.40 -8.50
C VAL A 111 9.19 -2.73 -8.44
N ALA A 112 8.39 -1.77 -8.01
CA ALA A 112 6.94 -1.83 -8.02
C ALA A 112 6.39 -1.13 -9.26
N SER A 113 5.39 -1.72 -9.90
CA SER A 113 4.67 -1.10 -11.01
C SER A 113 3.20 -0.94 -10.67
N VAL A 114 2.61 0.20 -11.02
CA VAL A 114 1.15 0.28 -11.11
C VAL A 114 0.70 -0.43 -12.38
N ALA A 115 -0.44 -1.12 -12.36
CA ALA A 115 -0.98 -1.81 -13.53
C ALA A 115 -2.52 -1.97 -13.43
N GLY A 116 -3.11 -2.64 -14.42
CA GLY A 116 -4.52 -2.95 -14.41
C GLY A 116 -5.42 -1.73 -14.58
N ALA A 117 -5.11 -0.85 -15.52
CA ALA A 117 -5.82 0.40 -15.83
C ALA A 117 -5.73 1.43 -14.68
N PHE A 118 -4.58 1.53 -14.02
CA PHE A 118 -4.33 2.59 -13.04
C PHE A 118 -4.48 4.01 -13.68
N PRO A 119 -5.07 5.02 -13.01
CA PRO A 119 -5.54 4.99 -11.62
C PRO A 119 -7.02 4.62 -11.42
N SER A 120 -7.79 4.41 -12.49
CA SER A 120 -9.23 4.15 -12.37
C SER A 120 -9.56 2.70 -11.97
N GLY A 121 -8.77 1.73 -12.42
CA GLY A 121 -9.07 0.32 -12.30
C GLY A 121 -10.24 -0.13 -13.19
N LEU A 122 -10.72 0.74 -14.11
CA LEU A 122 -11.84 0.47 -14.99
C LEU A 122 -11.38 0.21 -16.42
N SER A 123 -11.36 -1.04 -16.78
CA SER A 123 -11.17 -1.59 -18.14
C SER A 123 -11.72 -3.00 -18.20
N THR A 124 -11.69 -3.64 -19.37
CA THR A 124 -12.00 -5.06 -19.43
C THR A 124 -10.99 -5.87 -18.62
N ILE A 125 -11.44 -7.01 -18.08
CA ILE A 125 -10.54 -7.83 -17.25
C ILE A 125 -9.34 -8.34 -18.06
N GLU A 126 -9.55 -8.69 -19.34
CA GLU A 126 -8.49 -9.17 -20.24
C GLU A 126 -7.39 -8.10 -20.42
N ALA A 127 -7.77 -6.84 -20.63
CA ALA A 127 -6.81 -5.75 -20.78
C ALA A 127 -6.05 -5.49 -19.47
N ARG A 128 -6.72 -5.59 -18.33
CA ARG A 128 -6.08 -5.40 -17.00
C ARG A 128 -5.09 -6.51 -16.71
N ILE A 129 -5.45 -7.78 -17.02
CA ILE A 129 -4.56 -8.93 -16.83
C ILE A 129 -3.35 -8.85 -17.76
N ALA A 130 -3.55 -8.46 -19.03
CA ALA A 130 -2.45 -8.28 -19.98
C ALA A 130 -1.44 -7.20 -19.52
N ASP A 131 -1.94 -6.09 -18.97
CA ASP A 131 -1.11 -5.00 -18.41
C ASP A 131 -0.29 -5.47 -17.20
N ILE A 132 -0.89 -6.25 -16.30
CA ILE A 132 -0.21 -6.86 -15.14
C ILE A 132 0.89 -7.82 -15.63
N ALA A 133 0.55 -8.74 -16.54
CA ALA A 133 1.49 -9.73 -17.06
C ALA A 133 2.67 -9.07 -17.80
N ASP A 134 2.45 -7.98 -18.53
CA ASP A 134 3.53 -7.22 -19.19
C ASP A 134 4.45 -6.56 -18.16
N ALA A 135 3.92 -5.95 -17.10
CA ALA A 135 4.73 -5.35 -16.04
C ALA A 135 5.61 -6.40 -15.32
N VAL A 136 5.06 -7.57 -15.01
CA VAL A 136 5.80 -8.70 -14.42
C VAL A 136 6.87 -9.21 -15.38
N LYS A 137 6.54 -9.41 -16.65
CA LYS A 137 7.49 -9.84 -17.69
C LYS A 137 8.66 -8.85 -17.86
N ARG A 138 8.44 -7.56 -17.64
CA ARG A 138 9.48 -6.51 -17.65
C ARG A 138 10.35 -6.54 -16.39
N GLY A 139 10.01 -7.33 -15.38
CA GLY A 139 10.80 -7.55 -14.18
C GLY A 139 10.30 -6.79 -12.95
N ALA A 140 9.03 -6.41 -12.88
CA ALA A 140 8.45 -5.85 -11.65
C ALA A 140 8.41 -6.91 -10.54
N ASP A 141 8.94 -6.57 -9.36
CA ASP A 141 8.85 -7.41 -8.15
C ASP A 141 7.46 -7.32 -7.49
N GLU A 142 6.76 -6.19 -7.72
CA GLU A 142 5.51 -5.86 -7.04
C GLU A 142 4.57 -5.14 -7.99
N ILE A 143 3.28 -5.45 -7.90
CA ILE A 143 2.23 -4.86 -8.75
C ILE A 143 1.19 -4.18 -7.87
N ASP A 144 0.95 -2.89 -8.11
CA ASP A 144 -0.08 -2.10 -7.42
C ASP A 144 -1.29 -1.95 -8.38
N ILE A 145 -2.41 -2.66 -8.13
CA ILE A 145 -3.66 -2.52 -8.89
C ILE A 145 -4.69 -1.72 -8.12
N VAL A 146 -5.75 -1.29 -8.80
CA VAL A 146 -6.87 -0.59 -8.16
C VAL A 146 -8.10 -1.50 -8.11
N LEU A 147 -8.71 -1.59 -6.93
CA LEU A 147 -10.01 -2.25 -6.74
C LEU A 147 -11.04 -1.72 -7.76
N ASN A 148 -11.80 -2.62 -8.37
CA ASN A 148 -12.98 -2.20 -9.15
C ASN A 148 -14.02 -1.62 -8.19
N ARG A 149 -13.88 -0.31 -7.90
CA ARG A 149 -14.77 0.41 -6.99
C ARG A 149 -16.20 0.47 -7.53
N SER A 150 -16.36 0.52 -8.85
CA SER A 150 -17.68 0.55 -9.48
C SER A 150 -18.48 -0.71 -9.14
N ALA A 151 -17.89 -1.88 -9.30
CA ALA A 151 -18.52 -3.15 -8.93
C ALA A 151 -18.75 -3.21 -7.41
N PHE A 152 -17.74 -2.91 -6.59
CA PHE A 152 -17.82 -2.94 -5.14
C PHE A 152 -18.91 -2.02 -4.57
N LEU A 153 -18.99 -0.78 -5.04
CA LEU A 153 -19.98 0.22 -4.57
C LEU A 153 -21.40 -0.10 -5.08
N ALA A 154 -21.54 -0.77 -6.23
CA ALA A 154 -22.80 -1.26 -6.74
C ALA A 154 -23.32 -2.52 -6.01
N GLY A 155 -22.52 -3.09 -5.08
CA GLY A 155 -22.86 -4.33 -4.36
C GLY A 155 -22.47 -5.61 -5.12
N ASP A 156 -21.79 -5.50 -6.26
CA ASP A 156 -21.23 -6.66 -7.00
C ASP A 156 -19.84 -7.01 -6.44
N GLU A 157 -19.84 -7.38 -5.16
CA GLU A 157 -18.60 -7.72 -4.42
C GLU A 157 -17.94 -8.99 -4.99
N GLN A 158 -18.74 -9.92 -5.51
CA GLN A 158 -18.24 -11.15 -6.13
C GLN A 158 -17.36 -10.85 -7.35
N ARG A 159 -17.81 -9.97 -8.21
CA ARG A 159 -17.02 -9.52 -9.37
C ARG A 159 -15.73 -8.83 -8.94
N ALA A 160 -15.81 -7.92 -7.95
CA ALA A 160 -14.62 -7.24 -7.42
C ALA A 160 -13.60 -8.24 -6.84
N PHE A 161 -14.07 -9.28 -6.16
CA PHE A 161 -13.27 -10.38 -5.64
C PHE A 161 -12.60 -11.19 -6.76
N GLU A 162 -13.36 -11.66 -7.73
CA GLU A 162 -12.85 -12.49 -8.84
C GLU A 162 -11.80 -11.74 -9.69
N GLU A 163 -11.98 -10.43 -9.89
CA GLU A 163 -11.01 -9.60 -10.59
C GLU A 163 -9.68 -9.46 -9.82
N ILE A 164 -9.70 -9.44 -8.48
CA ILE A 164 -8.47 -9.44 -7.67
C ILE A 164 -7.80 -10.81 -7.72
N VAL A 165 -8.56 -11.90 -7.63
CA VAL A 165 -8.03 -13.29 -7.76
C VAL A 165 -7.33 -13.45 -9.10
N ALA A 166 -7.97 -13.06 -10.20
CA ALA A 166 -7.37 -13.13 -11.53
C ALA A 166 -6.10 -12.24 -11.64
N SER A 167 -6.11 -11.08 -10.97
CA SER A 167 -4.94 -10.21 -10.92
C SER A 167 -3.79 -10.83 -10.11
N LYS A 168 -4.09 -11.51 -8.99
CA LYS A 168 -3.08 -12.24 -8.21
C LYS A 168 -2.46 -13.38 -9.01
N ASP A 169 -3.28 -14.14 -9.73
CA ASP A 169 -2.80 -15.22 -10.60
C ASP A 169 -1.86 -14.67 -11.69
N ALA A 170 -2.16 -13.50 -12.26
CA ALA A 170 -1.34 -12.86 -13.28
C ALA A 170 -0.01 -12.30 -12.73
N CYS A 171 0.06 -12.02 -11.43
CA CYS A 171 1.31 -11.57 -10.80
C CYS A 171 2.36 -12.68 -10.66
N GLY A 172 1.98 -13.97 -10.71
CA GLY A 172 2.90 -15.08 -10.45
C GLY A 172 3.63 -14.89 -9.12
N GLU A 173 4.95 -14.79 -9.15
CA GLU A 173 5.79 -14.61 -7.96
C GLU A 173 5.84 -13.14 -7.45
N ALA A 174 5.37 -12.18 -8.25
CA ALA A 174 5.35 -10.79 -7.82
C ALA A 174 4.28 -10.55 -6.74
N HIS A 175 4.57 -9.65 -5.80
CA HIS A 175 3.61 -9.28 -4.77
C HIS A 175 2.50 -8.40 -5.35
N LEU A 176 1.25 -8.71 -5.01
CA LEU A 176 0.09 -7.92 -5.37
C LEU A 176 -0.28 -6.95 -4.25
N LYS A 177 -0.35 -5.65 -4.55
CA LYS A 177 -0.92 -4.64 -3.66
C LYS A 177 -2.22 -4.12 -4.24
N VAL A 178 -3.31 -4.21 -3.47
CA VAL A 178 -4.63 -3.74 -3.90
C VAL A 178 -4.92 -2.37 -3.32
N ILE A 179 -5.04 -1.38 -4.20
CA ILE A 179 -5.41 0.00 -3.85
C ILE A 179 -6.93 0.04 -3.66
N LEU A 180 -7.36 0.34 -2.45
CA LEU A 180 -8.77 0.42 -2.10
C LEU A 180 -9.41 1.74 -2.53
N GLU A 181 -8.60 2.82 -2.68
CA GLU A 181 -9.02 4.21 -2.90
C GLU A 181 -10.00 4.67 -1.81
N VAL A 182 -9.52 4.58 -0.58
CA VAL A 182 -10.32 4.80 0.64
C VAL A 182 -11.08 6.14 0.70
N GLY A 183 -10.65 7.13 -0.10
CA GLY A 183 -11.34 8.41 -0.21
C GLY A 183 -12.69 8.35 -0.91
N GLU A 184 -12.93 7.32 -1.72
CA GLU A 184 -14.17 7.15 -2.50
C GLU A 184 -15.12 6.09 -1.92
N LEU A 185 -14.73 5.36 -0.88
CA LEU A 185 -15.55 4.28 -0.30
C LEU A 185 -16.70 4.79 0.62
N GLY A 186 -16.67 6.04 1.02
CA GLY A 186 -17.76 6.73 1.71
C GLY A 186 -17.89 6.45 3.21
N SER A 187 -17.48 5.29 3.74
CA SER A 187 -17.55 4.96 5.18
C SER A 187 -16.42 4.04 5.62
N TYR A 188 -16.15 4.00 6.93
CA TYR A 188 -15.17 3.05 7.51
C TYR A 188 -15.63 1.60 7.36
N ASP A 189 -16.93 1.32 7.40
CA ASP A 189 -17.46 -0.02 7.13
C ASP A 189 -17.09 -0.50 5.71
N LYS A 190 -17.23 0.38 4.72
CA LYS A 190 -16.83 0.06 3.34
C LYS A 190 -15.32 -0.11 3.19
N ILE A 191 -14.50 0.69 3.90
CA ILE A 191 -13.04 0.50 3.93
C ILE A 191 -12.70 -0.86 4.52
N ARG A 192 -13.34 -1.23 5.63
CA ARG A 192 -13.13 -2.53 6.28
C ARG A 192 -13.57 -3.69 5.39
N GLN A 193 -14.75 -3.59 4.76
CA GLN A 193 -15.25 -4.60 3.83
C GLN A 193 -14.31 -4.79 2.62
N ALA A 194 -13.89 -3.69 1.98
CA ALA A 194 -12.94 -3.73 0.87
C ALA A 194 -11.58 -4.30 1.27
N SER A 195 -11.09 -4.00 2.50
CA SER A 195 -9.87 -4.58 3.04
C SER A 195 -9.98 -6.09 3.19
N MET A 196 -11.05 -6.57 3.82
CA MET A 196 -11.29 -8.01 4.01
C MET A 196 -11.46 -8.73 2.67
N LEU A 197 -12.20 -8.13 1.72
CA LEU A 197 -12.37 -8.67 0.37
C LEU A 197 -11.02 -8.82 -0.34
N ALA A 198 -10.19 -7.78 -0.35
CA ALA A 198 -8.90 -7.80 -1.03
C ALA A 198 -7.94 -8.85 -0.43
N MET A 199 -7.88 -8.94 0.90
CA MET A 199 -7.05 -9.93 1.60
C MET A 199 -7.52 -11.36 1.34
N THR A 200 -8.84 -11.59 1.36
CA THR A 200 -9.43 -12.90 1.07
C THR A 200 -9.20 -13.32 -0.39
N ALA A 201 -9.12 -12.36 -1.31
CA ALA A 201 -8.80 -12.60 -2.72
C ALA A 201 -7.30 -12.84 -3.00
N GLY A 202 -6.45 -12.82 -1.96
CA GLY A 202 -5.03 -13.15 -2.06
C GLY A 202 -4.08 -11.95 -2.23
N ALA A 203 -4.52 -10.74 -1.91
CA ALA A 203 -3.63 -9.58 -1.88
C ALA A 203 -2.51 -9.77 -0.85
N ASP A 204 -1.26 -9.52 -1.23
CA ASP A 204 -0.11 -9.51 -0.30
C ASP A 204 -0.08 -8.21 0.51
N PHE A 205 -0.61 -7.12 -0.06
CA PHE A 205 -0.78 -5.82 0.59
C PHE A 205 -2.14 -5.21 0.26
N ILE A 206 -2.70 -4.48 1.22
CA ILE A 206 -3.76 -3.51 0.95
C ILE A 206 -3.18 -2.09 1.01
N LYS A 207 -3.58 -1.23 0.06
CA LYS A 207 -3.06 0.12 -0.09
C LYS A 207 -4.19 1.14 -0.01
N THR A 208 -3.97 2.27 0.66
CA THR A 208 -5.01 3.28 0.87
C THR A 208 -5.47 3.93 -0.42
N SER A 209 -4.54 4.44 -1.25
CA SER A 209 -4.91 5.39 -2.31
C SER A 209 -3.96 5.35 -3.50
N THR A 210 -4.47 5.77 -4.66
CA THR A 210 -3.66 5.99 -5.87
C THR A 210 -2.71 7.19 -5.75
N GLY A 211 -3.09 8.19 -4.94
CA GLY A 211 -2.44 9.50 -4.89
C GLY A 211 -2.85 10.45 -6.03
N LYS A 212 -3.85 10.06 -6.85
CA LYS A 212 -4.37 10.84 -7.98
C LYS A 212 -5.68 11.56 -7.67
N ILE A 213 -6.24 11.36 -6.47
CA ILE A 213 -7.41 12.09 -5.98
C ILE A 213 -7.05 12.88 -4.72
N PRO A 214 -7.79 14.00 -4.43
CA PRO A 214 -7.50 14.84 -3.26
C PRO A 214 -7.68 14.13 -1.91
N GLN A 215 -8.69 13.25 -1.80
CA GLN A 215 -9.00 12.51 -0.59
C GLN A 215 -8.15 11.24 -0.51
N ALA A 216 -7.05 11.32 0.22
CA ALA A 216 -6.07 10.25 0.29
C ALA A 216 -6.00 9.61 1.70
N SER A 217 -4.83 9.14 2.07
CA SER A 217 -4.56 8.53 3.37
C SER A 217 -4.82 9.48 4.55
N SER A 218 -5.39 8.94 5.62
CA SER A 218 -5.48 9.60 6.94
C SER A 218 -5.26 8.57 8.03
N LEU A 219 -4.89 9.03 9.25
CA LEU A 219 -4.65 8.11 10.37
C LEU A 219 -5.87 7.24 10.69
N PRO A 220 -7.13 7.77 10.76
CA PRO A 220 -8.29 6.91 11.02
C PRO A 220 -8.51 5.86 9.92
N ARG A 221 -8.31 6.21 8.64
CA ARG A 221 -8.45 5.25 7.54
C ARG A 221 -7.41 4.13 7.61
N VAL A 222 -6.14 4.47 7.90
CA VAL A 222 -5.09 3.47 8.08
C VAL A 222 -5.31 2.63 9.34
N LEU A 223 -5.82 3.22 10.43
CA LEU A 223 -6.21 2.49 11.63
C LEU A 223 -7.32 1.48 11.33
N CYS A 224 -8.36 1.88 10.58
CA CYS A 224 -9.42 0.98 10.12
C CYS A 224 -8.87 -0.20 9.31
N MET A 225 -7.94 0.06 8.38
CA MET A 225 -7.28 -0.99 7.59
C MET A 225 -6.40 -1.89 8.47
N ALA A 226 -5.64 -1.32 9.41
CA ALA A 226 -4.80 -2.09 10.33
C ALA A 226 -5.63 -3.03 11.22
N GLU A 227 -6.77 -2.57 11.70
CA GLU A 227 -7.71 -3.43 12.44
C GLU A 227 -8.29 -4.55 11.56
N ALA A 228 -8.59 -4.25 10.29
CA ALA A 228 -9.01 -5.29 9.34
C ALA A 228 -7.90 -6.35 9.14
N VAL A 229 -6.64 -5.93 8.97
CA VAL A 229 -5.48 -6.84 8.85
C VAL A 229 -5.32 -7.69 10.11
N ARG A 230 -5.38 -7.08 11.29
CA ARG A 230 -5.32 -7.81 12.57
C ARG A 230 -6.39 -8.89 12.65
N ASP A 231 -7.64 -8.53 12.38
CA ASP A 231 -8.78 -9.43 12.48
C ASP A 231 -8.74 -10.52 11.40
N PHE A 232 -8.21 -10.22 10.21
CA PHE A 232 -7.96 -11.19 9.15
C PHE A 232 -6.88 -12.19 9.56
N ALA A 233 -5.74 -11.70 10.06
CA ALA A 233 -4.66 -12.57 10.54
C ALA A 233 -5.13 -13.49 11.68
N TYR A 234 -5.94 -12.97 12.60
CA TYR A 234 -6.52 -13.77 13.69
C TYR A 234 -7.46 -14.88 13.17
N GLN A 235 -8.26 -14.60 12.12
CA GLN A 235 -9.20 -15.58 11.56
C GLN A 235 -8.54 -16.61 10.64
N THR A 236 -7.46 -16.25 9.95
CA THR A 236 -6.87 -17.06 8.87
C THR A 236 -5.45 -17.53 9.13
N ASN A 237 -4.77 -16.95 10.11
CA ASN A 237 -3.32 -17.11 10.34
C ASN A 237 -2.46 -16.65 9.15
N ILE A 238 -2.98 -15.74 8.31
CA ILE A 238 -2.28 -15.13 7.18
C ILE A 238 -1.98 -13.67 7.50
N SER A 239 -0.74 -13.26 7.36
CA SER A 239 -0.30 -11.88 7.54
C SER A 239 -0.31 -11.16 6.19
N VAL A 240 -0.91 -9.97 6.15
CA VAL A 240 -0.99 -9.11 4.96
C VAL A 240 -0.40 -7.75 5.28
N GLY A 241 0.37 -7.18 4.36
CA GLY A 241 0.99 -5.88 4.53
C GLY A 241 0.02 -4.71 4.31
N ILE A 242 0.43 -3.53 4.78
CA ILE A 242 -0.30 -2.27 4.57
C ILE A 242 0.59 -1.24 3.90
N LYS A 243 0.07 -0.56 2.88
CA LYS A 243 0.73 0.60 2.27
C LYS A 243 -0.14 1.85 2.46
N ALA A 244 0.37 2.81 3.25
CA ALA A 244 -0.20 4.14 3.35
C ALA A 244 0.32 5.00 2.18
N ALA A 245 -0.56 5.59 1.38
CA ALA A 245 -0.18 6.38 0.21
C ALA A 245 -1.12 7.57 -0.01
N GLY A 246 -0.57 8.65 -0.58
CA GLY A 246 -1.30 9.88 -0.89
C GLY A 246 -1.32 10.87 0.28
N GLY A 247 -0.78 12.06 0.05
CA GLY A 247 -0.81 13.17 1.00
C GLY A 247 0.20 13.13 2.14
N ILE A 248 1.07 12.13 2.22
CA ILE A 248 2.09 12.00 3.27
C ILE A 248 3.34 12.80 2.84
N ARG A 249 3.62 13.92 3.49
CA ARG A 249 4.64 14.88 3.05
C ARG A 249 5.70 15.20 4.10
N THR A 250 5.42 14.93 5.39
CA THR A 250 6.31 15.29 6.48
C THR A 250 6.73 14.09 7.30
N ALA A 251 7.94 14.16 7.87
CA ALA A 251 8.46 13.16 8.80
C ALA A 251 7.50 12.91 9.97
N LYS A 252 6.86 13.97 10.47
CA LYS A 252 5.86 13.86 11.54
C LYS A 252 4.68 12.98 11.11
N GLN A 253 4.16 13.15 9.89
CA GLN A 253 3.10 12.29 9.38
C GLN A 253 3.58 10.84 9.24
N ALA A 254 4.78 10.62 8.69
CA ALA A 254 5.33 9.28 8.52
C ALA A 254 5.42 8.52 9.86
N TRP A 255 5.99 9.12 10.90
CA TRP A 255 6.07 8.41 12.17
C TRP A 255 4.72 8.18 12.85
N HIS A 256 3.71 9.05 12.65
CA HIS A 256 2.36 8.79 13.16
C HIS A 256 1.77 7.51 12.54
N TYR A 257 2.03 7.24 11.25
CA TYR A 257 1.65 5.95 10.65
C TYR A 257 2.41 4.78 11.26
N LEU A 258 3.72 4.92 11.54
CA LEU A 258 4.48 3.88 12.25
C LEU A 258 3.88 3.61 13.64
N VAL A 259 3.44 4.65 14.36
CA VAL A 259 2.75 4.49 15.65
C VAL A 259 1.45 3.72 15.48
N VAL A 260 0.61 4.09 14.51
CA VAL A 260 -0.65 3.39 14.24
C VAL A 260 -0.41 1.90 13.94
N ILE A 261 0.57 1.59 13.08
CA ILE A 261 0.90 0.21 12.74
C ILE A 261 1.45 -0.54 13.95
N GLY A 262 2.44 -0.02 14.65
CA GLY A 262 3.08 -0.69 15.78
C GLY A 262 2.13 -0.92 16.96
N GLU A 263 1.26 0.06 17.28
CA GLU A 263 0.30 -0.04 18.38
C GLU A 263 -0.92 -0.94 18.04
N THR A 264 -1.21 -1.16 16.75
CA THR A 264 -2.38 -1.94 16.32
C THR A 264 -2.02 -3.37 15.94
N LEU A 265 -0.89 -3.55 15.24
CA LEU A 265 -0.46 -4.82 14.64
C LEU A 265 0.75 -5.44 15.32
N GLY A 266 1.52 -4.65 16.10
CA GLY A 266 2.77 -5.10 16.69
C GLY A 266 4.02 -4.67 15.92
N THR A 267 5.17 -4.86 16.56
CA THR A 267 6.47 -4.45 16.01
C THR A 267 6.90 -5.30 14.81
N GLU A 268 6.34 -6.47 14.65
CA GLU A 268 6.54 -7.39 13.53
C GLU A 268 6.05 -6.83 12.20
N TRP A 269 5.14 -5.84 12.23
CA TRP A 269 4.73 -5.10 11.02
C TRP A 269 5.62 -3.88 10.73
N LEU A 270 6.52 -3.50 11.65
CA LEU A 270 7.41 -2.32 11.47
C LEU A 270 8.66 -2.66 10.65
N ASN A 271 8.44 -3.12 9.41
CA ASN A 271 9.49 -3.44 8.45
C ASN A 271 8.96 -3.30 7.01
N PRO A 272 9.83 -3.22 5.98
CA PRO A 272 9.39 -3.02 4.60
C PRO A 272 8.60 -4.19 3.99
N GLU A 273 8.66 -5.38 4.56
CA GLU A 273 7.91 -6.55 4.06
C GLU A 273 6.44 -6.50 4.49
N MET A 274 6.11 -5.71 5.53
CA MET A 274 4.75 -5.64 6.09
C MET A 274 4.15 -4.24 6.08
N PHE A 275 4.97 -3.18 6.00
CA PHE A 275 4.50 -1.81 5.97
C PHE A 275 5.23 -0.96 4.95
N ARG A 276 4.48 -0.19 4.16
CA ARG A 276 5.04 0.74 3.17
C ARG A 276 4.41 2.12 3.26
N ILE A 277 5.17 3.10 2.84
CA ILE A 277 4.74 4.50 2.71
C ILE A 277 4.97 4.93 1.27
N GLY A 278 3.89 5.21 0.53
CA GLY A 278 4.00 5.81 -0.81
C GLY A 278 4.47 7.25 -0.70
N ALA A 279 5.62 7.55 -1.28
CA ALA A 279 6.30 8.83 -1.11
C ALA A 279 6.72 9.43 -2.47
N SER A 280 6.45 10.73 -2.67
CA SER A 280 7.04 11.52 -3.75
C SER A 280 8.01 12.57 -3.19
N GLY A 281 7.58 13.40 -2.26
CA GLY A 281 8.37 14.46 -1.62
C GLY A 281 8.81 14.18 -0.18
N LEU A 282 8.23 13.18 0.48
CA LEU A 282 8.44 12.88 1.90
C LEU A 282 9.92 12.65 2.25
N LEU A 283 10.66 11.96 1.39
CA LEU A 283 12.07 11.65 1.66
C LEU A 283 12.91 12.89 1.92
N ASN A 284 12.68 13.98 1.18
CA ASN A 284 13.41 15.23 1.40
C ASN A 284 13.14 15.81 2.79
N ASP A 285 11.88 15.80 3.25
CA ASP A 285 11.53 16.30 4.57
C ASP A 285 12.14 15.44 5.69
N VAL A 286 12.16 14.11 5.50
CA VAL A 286 12.77 13.18 6.47
C VAL A 286 14.27 13.38 6.57
N LEU A 287 14.98 13.65 5.46
CA LEU A 287 16.43 13.90 5.43
C LEU A 287 16.81 15.23 6.08
N LEU A 288 15.89 16.18 6.20
CA LEU A 288 16.11 17.48 6.86
C LEU A 288 15.96 17.43 8.39
N GLN A 289 15.54 16.30 8.97
CA GLN A 289 15.28 16.13 10.41
C GLN A 289 16.49 15.61 11.19
#